data_24834f2059a897efbfa447b5d306b6b3
#
_entry.id   24834f2059a897efbfa447b5d306b6b3
#
_cell.length_a   1.000
_cell.length_b   1.000
_cell.length_c   1.000
_cell.angle_alpha   90.00
_cell.angle_beta   90.00
_cell.angle_gamma   90.00
#
_symmetry.space_group_name_H-M   'P 1'
#
loop_
_entity.id
_entity.type
_entity.pdbx_description
1 polymer ?
#
loop_
_entity_poly.entity_id
_entity_poly.type
_entity_poly.pdbx_seq_one_letter_code
_entity_poly.pdbx_strand_id
1 'polypeptide(L)'
;EELAGLLRGMLKEHGLETEKMGRPVRTLVVGLGNPEATPDALGPKVLEHLQATRHLELEYGTDFCRKHGYPVLSGITPGVMAQTGMETAEIVKGIVQETEPDAVIVVDALAARSAGRLGVTVQLSDTGIQPGSGVGNHRSGLTEETLGIPVFAIGIPMVVGAAAIVYDTVGAMTEVLREKIGCDVLEKDDEVMEAEDSDRDRNGEKKRKSGEKKLEILRVEESYELVKELLKPDLGPMYVTPHDIDERVDFLSFTISEAIHEALFRTA
;
A
#
# COMPACT_ATOMS: atom_id res chain seq x y z
N GLU A 1 11.14 14.75 -6.54
CA GLU A 1 10.67 16.05 -5.99
C GLU A 1 9.26 15.93 -5.39
N GLU A 2 8.23 15.47 -6.15
CA GLU A 2 6.84 15.40 -5.65
C GLU A 2 6.72 14.48 -4.42
N LEU A 3 7.25 13.24 -4.48
CA LEU A 3 7.24 12.31 -3.36
C LEU A 3 7.97 12.88 -2.13
N ALA A 4 9.10 13.52 -2.33
CA ALA A 4 9.86 14.18 -1.26
C ALA A 4 9.08 15.33 -0.61
N GLY A 5 8.37 16.12 -1.43
CA GLY A 5 7.50 17.20 -0.96
C GLY A 5 6.34 16.70 -0.11
N LEU A 6 5.67 15.62 -0.54
CA LEU A 6 4.58 15.00 0.21
C LEU A 6 5.09 14.40 1.53
N LEU A 7 6.19 13.65 1.50
CA LEU A 7 6.77 13.06 2.72
C LEU A 7 7.19 14.14 3.72
N ARG A 8 7.83 15.22 3.24
CA ARG A 8 8.19 16.37 4.08
C ARG A 8 6.96 17.05 4.69
N GLY A 9 5.87 17.19 3.92
CA GLY A 9 4.60 17.71 4.42
C GLY A 9 4.04 16.88 5.57
N MET A 10 3.99 15.55 5.41
CA MET A 10 3.52 14.62 6.44
C MET A 10 4.39 14.68 7.70
N LEU A 11 5.72 14.68 7.56
CA LEU A 11 6.64 14.84 8.70
C LEU A 11 6.39 16.15 9.46
N LYS A 12 6.16 17.23 8.73
CA LYS A 12 5.86 18.55 9.29
C LYS A 12 4.54 18.59 10.07
N GLU A 13 3.49 17.96 9.55
CA GLU A 13 2.20 17.86 10.24
C GLU A 13 2.33 17.15 11.60
N HIS A 14 3.22 16.16 11.70
CA HIS A 14 3.57 15.49 12.98
C HIS A 14 4.62 16.27 13.83
N GLY A 15 5.02 17.47 13.40
CA GLY A 15 5.97 18.32 14.13
C GLY A 15 7.42 17.86 14.06
N LEU A 16 7.74 16.99 13.11
CA LEU A 16 9.07 16.42 12.91
C LEU A 16 9.91 17.31 11.98
N GLU A 17 10.27 18.47 12.49
CA GLU A 17 11.12 19.45 11.81
C GLU A 17 12.30 19.81 12.70
N THR A 18 13.50 19.88 12.14
CA THR A 18 14.73 20.23 12.87
C THR A 18 14.61 21.58 13.58
N GLU A 19 13.96 22.56 12.95
CA GLU A 19 13.73 23.90 13.51
C GLU A 19 12.82 23.86 14.75
N LYS A 20 11.77 23.06 14.69
CA LYS A 20 10.79 22.94 15.77
C LYS A 20 11.33 22.11 16.93
N MET A 21 12.08 21.06 16.62
CA MET A 21 12.67 20.16 17.62
C MET A 21 13.94 20.74 18.23
N GLY A 22 14.60 21.72 17.60
CA GLY A 22 15.89 22.30 18.02
C GLY A 22 17.08 21.34 17.82
N ARG A 23 16.87 20.17 17.22
CA ARG A 23 17.86 19.16 16.89
C ARG A 23 17.47 18.42 15.60
N PRO A 24 18.42 17.73 14.94
CA PRO A 24 18.10 16.88 13.81
C PRO A 24 17.04 15.82 14.16
N VAL A 25 16.15 15.56 13.23
CA VAL A 25 15.16 14.47 13.34
C VAL A 25 15.87 13.13 13.24
N ARG A 26 15.58 12.22 14.18
CA ARG A 26 16.08 10.85 14.18
C ARG A 26 15.07 9.97 13.45
N THR A 27 15.45 9.42 12.33
CA THR A 27 14.55 8.61 11.50
C THR A 27 15.11 7.20 11.31
N LEU A 28 14.25 6.19 11.51
CA LEU A 28 14.54 4.80 11.16
C LEU A 28 13.82 4.47 9.87
N VAL A 29 14.56 4.06 8.84
CA VAL A 29 13.97 3.52 7.59
C VAL A 29 13.96 2.00 7.64
N VAL A 30 12.79 1.42 7.41
CA VAL A 30 12.57 -0.04 7.42
C VAL A 30 12.20 -0.50 6.01
N GLY A 31 13.09 -1.27 5.39
CA GLY A 31 12.84 -1.90 4.08
C GLY A 31 12.24 -3.28 4.26
N LEU A 32 10.94 -3.41 4.01
CA LEU A 32 10.22 -4.69 4.11
C LEU A 32 10.40 -5.52 2.84
N GLY A 33 10.34 -6.83 2.99
CA GLY A 33 10.34 -7.80 1.91
C GLY A 33 11.52 -8.75 1.92
N ASN A 34 11.57 -9.60 0.90
CA ASN A 34 12.61 -10.59 0.69
C ASN A 34 13.55 -10.12 -0.44
N PRO A 35 14.83 -9.82 -0.16
CA PRO A 35 15.79 -9.39 -1.17
C PRO A 35 16.05 -10.45 -2.27
N GLU A 36 15.78 -11.73 -1.99
CA GLU A 36 15.96 -12.83 -2.95
C GLU A 36 14.75 -13.01 -3.90
N ALA A 37 13.65 -12.31 -3.64
CA ALA A 37 12.45 -12.35 -4.47
C ALA A 37 12.22 -10.98 -5.12
N THR A 38 12.60 -10.80 -6.38
CA THR A 38 12.59 -9.49 -7.06
C THR A 38 11.31 -8.68 -6.83
N PRO A 39 10.09 -9.24 -6.97
CA PRO A 39 8.87 -8.46 -6.74
C PRO A 39 8.67 -7.98 -5.30
N ASP A 40 9.39 -8.56 -4.34
CA ASP A 40 9.35 -8.28 -2.92
C ASP A 40 10.62 -7.56 -2.43
N ALA A 41 11.56 -7.28 -3.32
CA ALA A 41 12.86 -6.73 -2.97
C ALA A 41 12.91 -5.19 -2.90
N LEU A 42 11.80 -4.50 -3.14
CA LEU A 42 11.77 -3.03 -3.21
C LEU A 42 12.33 -2.37 -1.94
N GLY A 43 11.79 -2.74 -0.77
CA GLY A 43 12.23 -2.20 0.52
C GLY A 43 13.71 -2.45 0.80
N PRO A 44 14.20 -3.70 0.73
CA PRO A 44 15.64 -4.00 0.84
C PRO A 44 16.52 -3.18 -0.08
N LYS A 45 16.15 -3.05 -1.36
CA LYS A 45 16.94 -2.27 -2.33
C LYS A 45 16.92 -0.76 -2.08
N VAL A 46 15.85 -0.21 -1.51
CA VAL A 46 15.87 1.20 -1.04
C VAL A 46 16.95 1.40 0.01
N LEU A 47 17.13 0.44 0.91
CA LEU A 47 18.14 0.51 1.96
C LEU A 47 19.57 0.41 1.41
N GLU A 48 19.80 -0.30 0.29
CA GLU A 48 21.11 -0.35 -0.37
C GLU A 48 21.56 1.04 -0.89
N HIS A 49 20.61 1.90 -1.26
CA HIS A 49 20.86 3.27 -1.70
C HIS A 49 20.84 4.30 -0.57
N LEU A 50 20.40 3.91 0.63
CA LEU A 50 20.20 4.83 1.74
C LEU A 50 21.52 5.29 2.37
N GLN A 51 21.70 6.59 2.51
CA GLN A 51 22.85 7.19 3.20
C GLN A 51 22.58 7.29 4.70
N ALA A 52 22.90 6.25 5.44
CA ALA A 52 22.78 6.27 6.89
C ALA A 52 23.76 7.25 7.54
N THR A 53 23.25 8.10 8.44
CA THR A 53 24.04 9.18 9.09
C THR A 53 24.02 9.10 10.62
N ARG A 54 23.27 8.16 11.22
CA ARG A 54 23.21 8.02 12.68
C ARG A 54 24.58 7.84 13.33
N HIS A 55 25.53 7.18 12.67
CA HIS A 55 26.88 7.01 13.15
C HIS A 55 27.63 8.36 13.32
N LEU A 56 27.30 9.39 12.53
CA LEU A 56 27.87 10.73 12.67
C LEU A 56 27.42 11.41 13.98
N GLU A 57 26.16 11.21 14.38
CA GLU A 57 25.67 11.69 15.67
C GLU A 57 26.37 11.00 16.83
N LEU A 58 26.59 9.69 16.73
CA LEU A 58 27.26 8.90 17.78
C LEU A 58 28.74 9.28 17.93
N GLU A 59 29.42 9.60 16.83
CA GLU A 59 30.83 9.94 16.80
C GLU A 59 31.10 11.40 17.12
N TYR A 60 30.35 12.34 16.52
CA TYR A 60 30.60 13.77 16.54
C TYR A 60 29.59 14.59 17.35
N GLY A 61 28.51 13.95 17.79
CA GLY A 61 27.44 14.58 18.56
C GLY A 61 26.36 15.27 17.73
N THR A 62 25.24 15.54 18.37
CA THR A 62 24.04 16.15 17.78
C THR A 62 24.30 17.54 17.18
N ASP A 63 25.15 18.33 17.84
CA ASP A 63 25.51 19.68 17.36
C ASP A 63 26.28 19.66 16.03
N PHE A 64 27.10 18.65 15.81
CA PHE A 64 27.78 18.46 14.53
C PHE A 64 26.75 18.22 13.43
N CYS A 65 25.83 17.27 13.61
CA CYS A 65 24.78 16.97 12.64
C CYS A 65 23.91 18.20 12.33
N ARG A 66 23.49 18.93 13.37
CA ARG A 66 22.70 20.15 13.23
C ARG A 66 23.46 21.25 12.44
N LYS A 67 24.73 21.48 12.73
CA LYS A 67 25.58 22.50 12.08
C LYS A 67 25.76 22.19 10.58
N HIS A 68 25.88 20.91 10.22
CA HIS A 68 26.17 20.50 8.86
C HIS A 68 24.89 20.07 8.08
N GLY A 69 23.69 20.21 8.69
CA GLY A 69 22.44 19.89 8.03
C GLY A 69 22.18 18.39 7.83
N TYR A 70 22.88 17.52 8.58
CA TYR A 70 22.65 16.08 8.52
C TYR A 70 21.45 15.68 9.39
N PRO A 71 20.44 14.96 8.83
CA PRO A 71 19.46 14.24 9.65
C PRO A 71 20.18 13.08 10.37
N VAL A 72 19.54 12.52 11.38
CA VAL A 72 20.04 11.31 12.03
C VAL A 72 19.29 10.12 11.46
N LEU A 73 19.84 9.53 10.40
CA LEU A 73 19.19 8.49 9.59
C LEU A 73 19.83 7.14 9.85
N SER A 74 19.01 6.14 10.17
CA SER A 74 19.39 4.74 10.26
C SER A 74 18.45 3.89 9.41
N GLY A 75 18.88 2.70 9.00
CA GLY A 75 18.07 1.82 8.18
C GLY A 75 18.28 0.36 8.54
N ILE A 76 17.22 -0.45 8.34
CA ILE A 76 17.27 -1.90 8.51
C ILE A 76 16.37 -2.62 7.51
N THR A 77 16.85 -3.75 7.02
CA THR A 77 16.06 -4.77 6.35
C THR A 77 15.82 -5.94 7.32
N PRO A 78 14.65 -6.04 7.95
CA PRO A 78 14.39 -7.07 8.97
C PRO A 78 14.29 -8.49 8.40
N GLY A 79 14.18 -8.64 7.08
CA GLY A 79 13.91 -9.89 6.41
C GLY A 79 12.46 -10.36 6.56
N VAL A 80 12.21 -11.60 6.17
CA VAL A 80 10.87 -12.21 6.26
C VAL A 80 10.84 -13.29 7.36
N MET A 81 9.66 -13.50 7.95
CA MET A 81 9.47 -14.47 9.04
C MET A 81 9.96 -15.89 8.68
N ALA A 82 9.84 -16.29 7.40
CA ALA A 82 10.32 -17.58 6.94
C ALA A 82 11.84 -17.76 7.08
N GLN A 83 12.60 -16.66 7.07
CA GLN A 83 14.06 -16.66 7.24
C GLN A 83 14.47 -16.45 8.69
N THR A 84 13.79 -15.53 9.39
CA THR A 84 14.19 -15.08 10.74
C THR A 84 13.52 -15.84 11.87
N GLY A 85 12.35 -16.44 11.63
CA GLY A 85 11.50 -17.04 12.66
C GLY A 85 10.80 -16.02 13.58
N MET A 86 10.95 -14.73 13.30
CA MET A 86 10.38 -13.62 14.10
C MET A 86 9.43 -12.79 13.27
N GLU A 87 8.43 -12.21 13.90
CA GLU A 87 7.60 -11.20 13.24
C GLU A 87 8.40 -9.91 13.02
N THR A 88 8.18 -9.29 11.86
CA THR A 88 8.82 -8.00 11.52
C THR A 88 8.57 -6.93 12.58
N ALA A 89 7.35 -6.89 13.14
CA ALA A 89 6.99 -5.95 14.19
C ALA A 89 7.79 -6.14 15.48
N GLU A 90 8.13 -7.39 15.86
CA GLU A 90 8.98 -7.68 17.03
C GLU A 90 10.40 -7.13 16.83
N ILE A 91 10.98 -7.37 15.64
CA ILE A 91 12.32 -6.89 15.30
C ILE A 91 12.36 -5.36 15.33
N VAL A 92 11.43 -4.73 14.61
CA VAL A 92 11.39 -3.26 14.49
C VAL A 92 11.13 -2.61 15.84
N LYS A 93 10.23 -3.17 16.67
CA LYS A 93 9.95 -2.67 18.01
C LYS A 93 11.19 -2.72 18.90
N GLY A 94 11.96 -3.80 18.85
CA GLY A 94 13.22 -3.91 19.60
C GLY A 94 14.23 -2.84 19.17
N ILE A 95 14.34 -2.55 17.88
CA ILE A 95 15.23 -1.52 17.34
C ILE A 95 14.76 -0.12 17.73
N VAL A 96 13.46 0.15 17.65
CA VAL A 96 12.88 1.45 18.07
C VAL A 96 13.18 1.71 19.56
N GLN A 97 13.03 0.69 20.40
CA GLN A 97 13.34 0.82 21.83
C GLN A 97 14.83 1.11 22.12
N GLU A 98 15.74 0.53 21.34
CA GLU A 98 17.18 0.72 21.53
C GLU A 98 17.73 1.99 20.89
N THR A 99 17.15 2.39 19.73
CA THR A 99 17.71 3.52 18.96
C THR A 99 16.96 4.82 19.14
N GLU A 100 15.79 4.79 19.77
CA GLU A 100 14.91 5.92 20.10
C GLU A 100 14.75 6.92 18.92
N PRO A 101 14.28 6.48 17.76
CA PRO A 101 14.00 7.38 16.65
C PRO A 101 12.75 8.23 16.93
N ASP A 102 12.64 9.38 16.30
CA ASP A 102 11.45 10.25 16.37
C ASP A 102 10.35 9.77 15.42
N ALA A 103 10.73 9.05 14.36
CA ALA A 103 9.82 8.49 13.38
C ALA A 103 10.37 7.24 12.70
N VAL A 104 9.47 6.44 12.17
CA VAL A 104 9.79 5.31 11.27
C VAL A 104 9.23 5.60 9.88
N ILE A 105 10.04 5.38 8.85
CA ILE A 105 9.60 5.33 7.46
C ILE A 105 9.70 3.88 7.00
N VAL A 106 8.57 3.29 6.59
CA VAL A 106 8.51 1.90 6.12
C VAL A 106 8.35 1.89 4.61
N VAL A 107 9.15 1.11 3.91
CA VAL A 107 9.03 0.89 2.46
C VAL A 107 8.66 -0.55 2.19
N ASP A 108 7.62 -0.78 1.38
CA ASP A 108 7.10 -2.13 1.10
C ASP A 108 6.65 -2.29 -0.37
N ALA A 109 6.78 -3.50 -0.87
CA ALA A 109 6.20 -3.93 -2.15
C ALA A 109 4.78 -4.44 -1.93
N LEU A 110 3.80 -3.85 -2.60
CA LEU A 110 2.39 -4.15 -2.39
C LEU A 110 1.82 -5.06 -3.48
N ALA A 111 0.68 -5.70 -3.18
CA ALA A 111 -0.16 -6.35 -4.18
C ALA A 111 -1.19 -5.34 -4.74
N ALA A 112 -1.25 -5.24 -6.06
CA ALA A 112 -2.23 -4.40 -6.75
C ALA A 112 -3.62 -5.05 -6.76
N ARG A 113 -4.66 -4.24 -6.69
CA ARG A 113 -6.05 -4.64 -6.98
C ARG A 113 -6.41 -4.56 -8.47
N SER A 114 -5.56 -3.91 -9.28
CA SER A 114 -5.71 -3.76 -10.72
C SER A 114 -4.34 -3.76 -11.39
N ALA A 115 -4.25 -4.41 -12.56
CA ALA A 115 -3.02 -4.50 -13.34
C ALA A 115 -2.46 -3.14 -13.77
N GLY A 116 -3.34 -2.15 -14.01
CA GLY A 116 -2.96 -0.79 -14.41
C GLY A 116 -2.20 0.00 -13.34
N ARG A 117 -2.11 -0.50 -12.11
CA ARG A 117 -1.39 0.16 -11.01
C ARG A 117 0.02 -0.36 -10.77
N LEU A 118 0.39 -1.45 -11.45
CA LEU A 118 1.69 -2.11 -11.26
C LEU A 118 2.87 -1.20 -11.59
N GLY A 119 3.72 -0.92 -10.61
CA GLY A 119 4.95 -0.16 -10.76
C GLY A 119 4.77 1.31 -11.17
N VAL A 120 3.53 1.84 -11.15
CA VAL A 120 3.23 3.22 -11.58
C VAL A 120 2.53 4.05 -10.52
N THR A 121 2.13 3.44 -9.40
CA THR A 121 1.43 4.13 -8.32
C THR A 121 2.26 4.05 -7.05
N VAL A 122 2.53 5.19 -6.42
CA VAL A 122 3.11 5.27 -5.08
C VAL A 122 1.99 5.55 -4.09
N GLN A 123 1.91 4.76 -3.03
CA GLN A 123 0.97 4.95 -1.93
C GLN A 123 1.74 5.47 -0.72
N LEU A 124 1.28 6.58 -0.17
CA LEU A 124 1.79 7.15 1.08
C LEU A 124 0.72 7.05 2.16
N SER A 125 1.14 6.74 3.38
CA SER A 125 0.28 6.70 4.56
C SER A 125 1.06 7.20 5.78
N ASP A 126 0.38 7.93 6.66
CA ASP A 126 0.84 8.35 8.00
C ASP A 126 0.29 7.46 9.12
N THR A 127 -0.52 6.47 8.77
CA THR A 127 -1.10 5.50 9.72
C THR A 127 -0.29 4.20 9.82
N GLY A 128 0.84 4.12 9.10
CA GLY A 128 1.68 2.93 9.03
C GLY A 128 1.19 1.91 8.00
N ILE A 129 1.59 0.65 8.18
CA ILE A 129 1.35 -0.45 7.23
C ILE A 129 1.09 -1.77 7.95
N GLN A 130 0.30 -2.65 7.30
CA GLN A 130 0.15 -4.05 7.71
C GLN A 130 0.86 -4.96 6.69
N PRO A 131 2.08 -5.43 7.00
CA PRO A 131 2.87 -6.22 6.08
C PRO A 131 2.14 -7.50 5.63
N GLY A 132 2.16 -7.78 4.32
CA GLY A 132 1.57 -9.01 3.76
C GLY A 132 0.05 -9.07 3.72
N SER A 133 -0.68 -8.03 4.13
CA SER A 133 -2.16 -8.02 4.08
C SER A 133 -2.71 -8.19 2.67
N GLY A 134 -2.03 -7.64 1.66
CA GLY A 134 -2.42 -7.75 0.25
C GLY A 134 -2.33 -9.17 -0.33
N VAL A 135 -1.60 -10.07 0.33
CA VAL A 135 -1.46 -11.48 -0.06
C VAL A 135 -2.11 -12.44 0.96
N GLY A 136 -2.97 -11.91 1.84
CA GLY A 136 -3.74 -12.71 2.80
C GLY A 136 -2.97 -13.15 4.04
N ASN A 137 -1.80 -12.59 4.29
CA ASN A 137 -1.02 -12.80 5.50
C ASN A 137 -1.41 -11.74 6.55
N HIS A 138 -2.07 -12.17 7.62
CA HIS A 138 -2.38 -11.30 8.75
C HIS A 138 -1.18 -11.29 9.71
N ARG A 139 -0.41 -10.20 9.69
CA ARG A 139 0.74 -9.97 10.57
C ARG A 139 0.49 -8.74 11.43
N SER A 140 1.26 -8.60 12.50
CA SER A 140 1.23 -7.39 13.33
C SER A 140 1.61 -6.16 12.50
N GLY A 141 0.79 -5.11 12.57
CA GLY A 141 1.03 -3.86 11.85
C GLY A 141 2.25 -3.11 12.41
N LEU A 142 2.90 -2.36 11.53
CA LEU A 142 3.85 -1.32 11.89
C LEU A 142 3.09 0.01 11.89
N THR A 143 2.58 0.41 13.03
CA THR A 143 1.75 1.59 13.23
C THR A 143 2.23 2.38 14.44
N GLU A 144 1.77 3.62 14.59
CA GLU A 144 2.06 4.41 15.79
C GLU A 144 1.57 3.70 17.07
N GLU A 145 0.43 3.02 17.03
CA GLU A 145 -0.10 2.25 18.15
C GLU A 145 0.85 1.12 18.59
N THR A 146 1.50 0.44 17.63
CA THR A 146 2.39 -0.70 17.93
C THR A 146 3.80 -0.29 18.31
N LEU A 147 4.31 0.80 17.75
CA LEU A 147 5.68 1.27 17.96
C LEU A 147 5.81 2.43 18.95
N GLY A 148 4.72 3.15 19.23
CA GLY A 148 4.69 4.29 20.14
C GLY A 148 5.23 5.59 19.57
N ILE A 149 5.54 5.63 18.27
CA ILE A 149 6.07 6.78 17.53
C ILE A 149 5.42 6.85 16.14
N PRO A 150 5.38 8.02 15.47
CA PRO A 150 4.83 8.15 14.12
C PRO A 150 5.46 7.20 13.12
N VAL A 151 4.61 6.57 12.30
CA VAL A 151 5.02 5.63 11.25
C VAL A 151 4.47 6.06 9.91
N PHE A 152 5.36 6.34 8.98
CA PHE A 152 5.04 6.69 7.60
C PHE A 152 5.33 5.50 6.69
N ALA A 153 4.41 5.18 5.80
CA ALA A 153 4.58 4.06 4.88
C ALA A 153 4.64 4.54 3.43
N ILE A 154 5.57 3.99 2.67
CA ILE A 154 5.71 4.15 1.22
C ILE A 154 5.52 2.77 0.60
N GLY A 155 4.46 2.61 -0.18
CA GLY A 155 4.14 1.33 -0.82
C GLY A 155 4.02 1.46 -2.33
N ILE A 156 4.58 0.50 -3.08
CA ILE A 156 4.42 0.43 -4.52
C ILE A 156 3.88 -0.96 -4.91
N PRO A 157 2.78 -1.04 -5.67
CA PRO A 157 2.28 -2.30 -6.19
C PRO A 157 3.27 -2.92 -7.18
N MET A 158 3.86 -4.06 -6.82
CA MET A 158 4.84 -4.79 -7.65
C MET A 158 4.29 -6.11 -8.19
N VAL A 159 3.19 -6.61 -7.62
CA VAL A 159 2.50 -7.83 -8.05
C VAL A 159 1.00 -7.60 -8.18
N VAL A 160 0.33 -8.38 -9.02
CA VAL A 160 -1.13 -8.44 -9.11
C VAL A 160 -1.58 -9.89 -9.08
N GLY A 161 -2.63 -10.20 -8.33
CA GLY A 161 -3.22 -11.52 -8.32
C GLY A 161 -3.87 -11.88 -9.66
N ALA A 162 -3.77 -13.14 -10.10
CA ALA A 162 -4.42 -13.59 -11.34
C ALA A 162 -5.94 -13.31 -11.34
N ALA A 163 -6.60 -13.47 -10.20
CA ALA A 163 -8.02 -13.15 -10.05
C ALA A 163 -8.35 -11.68 -10.36
N ALA A 164 -7.46 -10.73 -10.00
CA ALA A 164 -7.65 -9.31 -10.31
C ALA A 164 -7.55 -9.05 -11.81
N ILE A 165 -6.62 -9.72 -12.51
CA ILE A 165 -6.49 -9.61 -13.97
C ILE A 165 -7.74 -10.12 -14.67
N VAL A 166 -8.26 -11.28 -14.24
CA VAL A 166 -9.49 -11.85 -14.80
C VAL A 166 -10.67 -10.91 -14.54
N TYR A 167 -10.79 -10.39 -13.33
CA TYR A 167 -11.85 -9.44 -12.97
C TYR A 167 -11.81 -8.19 -13.85
N ASP A 168 -10.65 -7.54 -14.00
CA ASP A 168 -10.45 -6.38 -14.86
C ASP A 168 -10.83 -6.70 -16.32
N THR A 169 -10.44 -7.89 -16.82
CA THR A 169 -10.72 -8.33 -18.18
C THR A 169 -12.21 -8.53 -18.42
N VAL A 170 -12.91 -9.18 -17.49
CA VAL A 170 -14.36 -9.39 -17.58
C VAL A 170 -15.11 -8.05 -17.51
N GLY A 171 -14.67 -7.12 -16.65
CA GLY A 171 -15.22 -5.77 -16.58
C GLY A 171 -15.09 -5.02 -17.91
N ALA A 172 -13.89 -4.97 -18.46
CA ALA A 172 -13.63 -4.33 -19.74
C ALA A 172 -14.43 -4.97 -20.90
N MET A 173 -14.52 -6.31 -20.93
CA MET A 173 -15.32 -7.02 -21.92
C MET A 173 -16.81 -6.67 -21.82
N THR A 174 -17.33 -6.59 -20.61
CA THR A 174 -18.74 -6.23 -20.36
C THR A 174 -19.03 -4.81 -20.85
N GLU A 175 -18.12 -3.87 -20.64
CA GLU A 175 -18.27 -2.48 -21.11
C GLU A 175 -18.26 -2.39 -22.63
N VAL A 176 -17.35 -3.08 -23.31
CA VAL A 176 -17.32 -3.15 -24.79
C VAL A 176 -18.60 -3.80 -25.34
N LEU A 177 -19.16 -4.80 -24.68
CA LEU A 177 -20.41 -5.42 -25.09
C LEU A 177 -21.60 -4.49 -24.90
N ARG A 178 -21.65 -3.69 -23.84
CA ARG A 178 -22.68 -2.65 -23.65
C ARG A 178 -22.66 -1.64 -24.79
N GLU A 179 -21.49 -1.11 -25.13
CA GLU A 179 -21.36 -0.13 -26.21
C GLU A 179 -21.75 -0.69 -27.58
N LYS A 180 -21.36 -1.94 -27.89
CA LYS A 180 -21.60 -2.53 -29.23
C LYS A 180 -22.98 -3.12 -29.43
N ILE A 181 -23.62 -3.63 -28.39
CA ILE A 181 -24.89 -4.39 -28.48
C ILE A 181 -26.09 -3.49 -28.13
N GLY A 182 -25.86 -2.30 -27.57
CA GLY A 182 -26.92 -1.41 -27.11
C GLY A 182 -27.80 -2.04 -26.03
N CYS A 183 -27.26 -2.97 -25.28
CA CYS A 183 -27.97 -3.65 -24.19
C CYS A 183 -27.82 -2.78 -22.95
N ASP A 184 -28.78 -1.89 -22.72
CA ASP A 184 -28.97 -1.19 -21.45
C ASP A 184 -29.28 -2.22 -20.36
N VAL A 185 -28.25 -2.80 -19.76
CA VAL A 185 -28.38 -3.49 -18.48
C VAL A 185 -28.49 -2.40 -17.43
N LEU A 186 -29.72 -2.12 -17.09
CA LEU A 186 -30.24 -1.12 -16.16
C LEU A 186 -29.26 -0.75 -15.02
N GLU A 187 -28.68 0.41 -15.13
CA GLU A 187 -28.33 1.20 -13.95
C GLU A 187 -29.67 1.64 -13.31
N LYS A 188 -29.97 1.12 -12.14
CA LYS A 188 -30.95 1.77 -11.26
C LYS A 188 -30.17 2.67 -10.34
N ASP A 189 -30.26 3.96 -10.65
CA ASP A 189 -30.03 5.03 -9.69
C ASP A 189 -30.80 4.74 -8.39
N ASP A 190 -30.12 4.93 -7.27
CA ASP A 190 -30.71 4.96 -5.94
C ASP A 190 -31.64 6.16 -5.79
N GLU A 191 -32.82 6.12 -6.38
CA GLU A 191 -33.94 6.95 -5.97
C GLU A 191 -34.83 6.15 -5.01
N VAL A 192 -34.67 6.45 -3.75
CA VAL A 192 -35.62 6.12 -2.70
C VAL A 192 -36.96 6.79 -3.06
N MET A 193 -37.87 6.03 -3.65
CA MET A 193 -39.28 6.43 -3.71
C MET A 193 -40.01 5.76 -2.56
N GLU A 194 -40.36 6.56 -1.59
CA GLU A 194 -41.45 6.26 -0.65
C GLU A 194 -42.71 5.95 -1.47
N ALA A 195 -43.17 4.74 -1.40
CA ALA A 195 -44.44 4.33 -2.00
C ALA A 195 -45.55 4.52 -0.96
N GLU A 196 -46.35 5.55 -1.16
CA GLU A 196 -47.67 5.67 -0.55
C GLU A 196 -48.59 4.52 -0.96
N ASP A 197 -49.23 3.99 0.05
CA ASP A 197 -50.28 2.99 0.02
C ASP A 197 -51.59 3.55 -0.62
N SER A 198 -52.02 3.01 -1.74
CA SER A 198 -53.47 2.91 -2.08
C SER A 198 -53.69 2.25 -3.45
N ASP A 199 -54.23 1.07 -3.57
CA ASP A 199 -55.57 0.81 -4.04
C ASP A 199 -55.83 -0.71 -4.19
N ARG A 200 -56.86 -1.16 -3.51
CA ARG A 200 -57.47 -2.49 -3.73
C ARG A 200 -58.32 -2.42 -4.95
N ASP A 201 -58.09 -3.31 -5.92
CA ASP A 201 -59.14 -3.66 -6.87
C ASP A 201 -59.39 -5.16 -6.96
N ARG A 202 -60.65 -5.47 -6.93
CA ARG A 202 -61.25 -6.81 -6.93
C ARG A 202 -61.18 -7.36 -8.38
N ASN A 203 -60.45 -8.41 -8.63
CA ASN A 203 -60.90 -9.56 -9.42
C ASN A 203 -59.82 -10.64 -9.44
N GLY A 204 -60.23 -11.84 -9.03
CA GLY A 204 -59.33 -13.00 -8.95
C GLY A 204 -59.05 -13.60 -10.32
N GLU A 205 -57.88 -13.37 -10.85
CA GLU A 205 -57.24 -14.25 -11.83
C GLU A 205 -55.72 -14.30 -11.55
N LYS A 206 -55.27 -15.50 -11.12
CA LYS A 206 -53.85 -15.83 -10.99
C LYS A 206 -53.16 -15.84 -12.36
N LYS A 207 -52.63 -14.71 -12.80
CA LYS A 207 -51.61 -14.70 -13.84
C LYS A 207 -50.31 -15.27 -13.27
N ARG A 208 -49.97 -16.46 -13.74
CA ARG A 208 -48.59 -17.00 -13.58
C ARG A 208 -47.64 -16.02 -14.21
N LYS A 209 -46.98 -15.17 -13.38
CA LYS A 209 -45.81 -14.41 -13.79
C LYS A 209 -44.67 -15.41 -13.97
N SER A 210 -44.28 -15.59 -15.23
CA SER A 210 -43.03 -16.16 -15.67
C SER A 210 -41.88 -15.57 -14.81
N GLY A 211 -41.11 -16.47 -14.19
CA GLY A 211 -40.01 -16.04 -13.33
C GLY A 211 -38.90 -15.41 -14.16
N GLU A 212 -38.93 -14.12 -14.31
CA GLU A 212 -37.75 -13.34 -14.59
C GLU A 212 -36.90 -13.37 -13.32
N LYS A 213 -35.83 -14.17 -13.33
CA LYS A 213 -34.74 -14.06 -12.37
C LYS A 213 -34.17 -12.67 -12.53
N LYS A 214 -34.51 -11.76 -11.64
CA LYS A 214 -33.76 -10.53 -11.45
C LYS A 214 -32.33 -10.95 -11.20
N LEU A 215 -31.41 -10.67 -12.15
CA LEU A 215 -29.99 -10.68 -11.86
C LEU A 215 -29.77 -9.51 -10.89
N GLU A 216 -29.60 -9.82 -9.62
CA GLU A 216 -29.06 -8.85 -8.67
C GLU A 216 -27.66 -8.49 -9.15
N ILE A 217 -27.44 -7.21 -9.45
CA ILE A 217 -26.12 -6.69 -9.78
C ILE A 217 -25.31 -6.74 -8.48
N LEU A 218 -24.39 -7.69 -8.42
CA LEU A 218 -23.43 -7.80 -7.31
C LEU A 218 -22.64 -6.50 -7.22
N ARG A 219 -22.40 -6.02 -6.00
CA ARG A 219 -21.48 -4.89 -5.78
C ARG A 219 -20.09 -5.24 -6.31
N VAL A 220 -19.31 -4.25 -6.71
CA VAL A 220 -17.97 -4.44 -7.28
C VAL A 220 -17.09 -5.33 -6.41
N GLU A 221 -17.17 -5.15 -5.09
CA GLU A 221 -16.42 -5.95 -4.11
C GLU A 221 -16.88 -7.41 -4.05
N GLU A 222 -18.20 -7.64 -4.08
CA GLU A 222 -18.79 -8.98 -4.09
C GLU A 222 -18.48 -9.73 -5.39
N SER A 223 -18.46 -9.01 -6.52
CA SER A 223 -18.07 -9.57 -7.82
C SER A 223 -16.60 -9.99 -7.85
N TYR A 224 -15.72 -9.20 -7.25
CA TYR A 224 -14.28 -9.52 -7.14
C TYR A 224 -14.05 -10.77 -6.27
N GLU A 225 -14.68 -10.84 -5.09
CA GLU A 225 -14.55 -12.00 -4.20
C GLU A 225 -15.13 -13.27 -4.85
N LEU A 226 -16.21 -13.15 -5.60
CA LEU A 226 -16.77 -14.30 -6.35
C LEU A 226 -15.79 -14.80 -7.42
N VAL A 227 -15.18 -13.92 -8.21
CA VAL A 227 -14.15 -14.28 -9.20
C VAL A 227 -12.96 -14.95 -8.51
N LYS A 228 -12.51 -14.40 -7.38
CA LYS A 228 -11.41 -14.93 -6.59
C LYS A 228 -11.72 -16.34 -6.05
N GLU A 229 -12.93 -16.59 -5.55
CA GLU A 229 -13.35 -17.91 -5.09
C GLU A 229 -13.43 -18.93 -6.24
N LEU A 230 -13.99 -18.54 -7.38
CA LEU A 230 -14.09 -19.41 -8.56
C LEU A 230 -12.71 -19.80 -9.11
N LEU A 231 -11.73 -18.91 -9.04
CA LEU A 231 -10.38 -19.15 -9.54
C LEU A 231 -9.44 -19.78 -8.50
N LYS A 232 -9.85 -19.81 -7.23
CA LYS A 232 -9.01 -20.28 -6.12
C LYS A 232 -8.41 -21.68 -6.31
N PRO A 233 -9.11 -22.68 -6.87
CA PRO A 233 -8.54 -24.01 -7.05
C PRO A 233 -7.34 -24.04 -8.00
N ASP A 234 -7.36 -23.22 -9.07
CA ASP A 234 -6.38 -23.28 -10.16
C ASP A 234 -5.41 -22.10 -10.16
N LEU A 235 -5.89 -20.89 -9.89
CA LEU A 235 -5.15 -19.63 -10.03
C LEU A 235 -5.05 -18.82 -8.72
N GLY A 236 -5.67 -19.28 -7.64
CA GLY A 236 -5.76 -18.55 -6.40
C GLY A 236 -4.41 -18.08 -5.81
N PRO A 237 -3.35 -18.90 -5.84
CA PRO A 237 -2.04 -18.50 -5.33
C PRO A 237 -1.14 -17.82 -6.37
N MET A 238 -1.62 -17.59 -7.60
CA MET A 238 -0.79 -17.03 -8.67
C MET A 238 -0.76 -15.51 -8.62
N TYR A 239 0.46 -14.98 -8.65
CA TYR A 239 0.73 -13.56 -8.81
C TYR A 239 1.53 -13.32 -10.08
N VAL A 240 1.26 -12.20 -10.73
CA VAL A 240 1.91 -11.78 -11.97
C VAL A 240 2.66 -10.48 -11.70
N THR A 241 3.83 -10.35 -12.30
CA THR A 241 4.66 -9.15 -12.27
C THR A 241 4.87 -8.63 -13.69
N PRO A 242 5.25 -7.36 -13.87
CA PRO A 242 5.73 -6.86 -15.15
C PRO A 242 6.97 -7.66 -15.62
N HIS A 243 7.15 -7.81 -16.93
CA HIS A 243 8.31 -8.53 -17.48
C HIS A 243 9.64 -7.82 -17.20
N ASP A 244 9.60 -6.50 -16.99
CA ASP A 244 10.71 -5.61 -16.68
C ASP A 244 10.83 -5.32 -15.16
N ILE A 245 10.38 -6.26 -14.32
CA ILE A 245 10.30 -6.08 -12.87
C ILE A 245 11.65 -5.74 -12.25
N ASP A 246 12.74 -6.35 -12.70
CA ASP A 246 14.09 -6.11 -12.16
C ASP A 246 14.51 -4.64 -12.37
N GLU A 247 14.36 -4.13 -13.60
CA GLU A 247 14.68 -2.74 -13.93
C GLU A 247 13.78 -1.75 -13.17
N ARG A 248 12.50 -2.10 -13.01
CA ARG A 248 11.56 -1.26 -12.25
C ARG A 248 11.93 -1.20 -10.78
N VAL A 249 12.26 -2.32 -10.17
CA VAL A 249 12.67 -2.34 -8.76
C VAL A 249 13.93 -1.52 -8.55
N ASP A 250 14.93 -1.65 -9.43
CA ASP A 250 16.17 -0.88 -9.34
C ASP A 250 15.92 0.63 -9.50
N PHE A 251 15.13 1.02 -10.49
CA PHE A 251 14.78 2.44 -10.70
C PHE A 251 13.96 3.03 -9.54
N LEU A 252 12.93 2.31 -9.10
CA LEU A 252 12.03 2.78 -8.05
C LEU A 252 12.73 2.83 -6.69
N SER A 253 13.57 1.84 -6.37
CA SER A 253 14.32 1.82 -5.11
C SER A 253 15.28 3.01 -5.00
N PHE A 254 16.01 3.32 -6.07
CA PHE A 254 16.85 4.51 -6.14
C PHE A 254 16.02 5.80 -5.99
N THR A 255 14.91 5.90 -6.73
CA THR A 255 14.04 7.08 -6.70
C THR A 255 13.42 7.32 -5.32
N ILE A 256 12.99 6.25 -4.62
CA ILE A 256 12.45 6.36 -3.25
C ILE A 256 13.56 6.78 -2.27
N SER A 257 14.75 6.19 -2.37
CA SER A 257 15.88 6.57 -1.52
C SER A 257 16.23 8.05 -1.67
N GLU A 258 16.32 8.54 -2.91
CA GLU A 258 16.56 9.96 -3.18
C GLU A 258 15.43 10.85 -2.65
N ALA A 259 14.18 10.41 -2.76
CA ALA A 259 13.05 11.16 -2.20
C ALA A 259 13.09 11.23 -0.65
N ILE A 260 13.51 10.15 0.02
CA ILE A 260 13.73 10.14 1.47
C ILE A 260 14.87 11.10 1.84
N HIS A 261 15.99 11.05 1.10
CA HIS A 261 17.09 11.98 1.31
C HIS A 261 16.63 13.43 1.13
N GLU A 262 16.00 13.75 0.04
CA GLU A 262 15.50 15.11 -0.24
C GLU A 262 14.47 15.58 0.80
N ALA A 263 13.64 14.68 1.34
CA ALA A 263 12.67 15.02 2.38
C ALA A 263 13.33 15.36 3.73
N LEU A 264 14.41 14.64 4.09
CA LEU A 264 15.04 14.71 5.42
C LEU A 264 16.28 15.59 5.46
N PHE A 265 17.10 15.63 4.40
CA PHE A 265 18.26 16.49 4.34
C PHE A 265 17.84 17.93 4.05
N ARG A 266 18.45 18.90 4.71
CA ARG A 266 18.28 20.31 4.38
C ARG A 266 18.77 20.54 2.95
N THR A 267 17.91 21.01 2.07
CA THR A 267 18.36 21.74 0.88
C THR A 267 19.03 23.03 1.36
N ALA A 268 20.34 23.14 1.10
CA ALA A 268 21.13 24.31 1.42
C ALA A 268 20.62 25.56 0.69
#